data_9b0e3854c307f806a7c2964bea13a35c
#
_entry.id   9b0e3854c307f806a7c2964bea13a35c
#
_cell.length_a   1.000
_cell.length_b   1.000
_cell.length_c   1.000
_cell.angle_alpha   90.00
_cell.angle_beta   90.00
_cell.angle_gamma   90.00
#
_symmetry.space_group_name_H-M   'P 1'
#
loop_
_entity.id
_entity.type
_entity.pdbx_description
1 polymer ?
#
loop_
_entity_poly.entity_id
_entity_poly.type
_entity_poly.pdbx_seq_one_letter_code
_entity_poly.pdbx_strand_id
1 'polypeptide(L)' 'MKTTYDRLANAAYILLEDYIYFGLVKNSYQCDINEVGGMINLDFDAGGKLVGIEVLGASHLLPKELLDQAEIIG' A
#
# COMPACT_ATOMS: atom_id res chain seq x y z
N MET A 1 9.22 -8.06 2.89
CA MET A 1 8.30 -6.92 2.88
C MET A 1 9.02 -5.68 2.36
N LYS A 2 8.38 -4.92 1.50
CA LYS A 2 8.99 -3.75 0.88
C LYS A 2 7.98 -2.61 0.84
N THR A 3 8.40 -1.41 1.23
CA THR A 3 7.56 -0.22 1.14
C THR A 3 8.15 0.73 0.10
N THR A 4 7.31 1.19 -0.83
CA THR A 4 7.68 2.23 -1.78
C THR A 4 6.86 3.48 -1.47
N TYR A 5 7.41 4.66 -1.79
CA TYR A 5 6.73 5.92 -1.52
C TYR A 5 6.94 6.87 -2.68
N ASP A 6 5.84 7.29 -3.29
CA ASP A 6 5.83 8.33 -4.32
C ASP A 6 5.47 9.64 -3.63
N ARG A 7 6.46 10.51 -3.44
CA ARG A 7 6.27 11.79 -2.73
C ARG A 7 5.41 12.76 -3.51
N LEU A 8 5.50 12.71 -4.83
CA LEU A 8 4.71 13.63 -5.67
C LEU A 8 3.22 13.31 -5.61
N ALA A 9 2.89 12.04 -5.60
CA ALA A 9 1.50 11.59 -5.49
C ALA A 9 1.04 11.45 -4.04
N ASN A 10 1.97 11.51 -3.08
CA ASN A 10 1.72 11.20 -1.67
C ASN A 10 1.08 9.83 -1.52
N ALA A 11 1.63 8.84 -2.23
CA ALA A 11 1.10 7.49 -2.28
C ALA A 11 2.18 6.48 -1.88
N ALA A 12 1.81 5.53 -1.04
CA ALA A 12 2.71 4.47 -0.61
C ALA A 12 2.11 3.12 -0.92
N TYR A 13 2.98 2.12 -1.14
CA TYR A 13 2.56 0.74 -1.31
C TYR A 13 3.43 -0.15 -0.43
N ILE A 14 2.78 -0.98 0.37
CA ILE A 14 3.45 -1.94 1.24
C ILE A 14 3.24 -3.32 0.63
N LEU A 15 4.31 -3.91 0.09
CA LEU A 15 4.28 -5.22 -0.52
C LEU A 15 4.71 -6.26 0.53
N LEU A 16 3.82 -7.19 0.82
CA LEU A 16 4.06 -8.24 1.82
C LEU A 16 4.76 -9.45 1.24
N GLU A 17 4.65 -9.64 -0.09
CA GLU A 17 5.38 -10.68 -0.81
C GLU A 17 6.81 -10.23 -1.10
N ASP A 18 7.68 -11.18 -1.50
CA ASP A 18 9.06 -10.86 -1.85
C ASP A 18 9.14 -10.04 -3.13
N TYR A 19 8.20 -10.25 -4.04
CA TYR A 19 8.15 -9.52 -5.30
C TYR A 19 6.72 -9.50 -5.84
N ILE A 20 6.43 -8.47 -6.66
CA ILE A 20 5.16 -8.38 -7.35
C ILE A 20 5.33 -8.89 -8.78
N TYR A 21 4.37 -9.66 -9.26
CA TYR A 21 4.37 -10.16 -10.63
C TYR A 21 2.97 -9.99 -11.22
N PHE A 22 2.90 -10.01 -12.55
CA PHE A 22 1.64 -9.87 -13.25
C PHE A 22 0.68 -10.97 -12.81
N GLY A 23 -0.51 -10.56 -12.38
CA GLY A 23 -1.54 -11.51 -11.95
C GLY A 23 -1.46 -11.88 -10.47
N LEU A 24 -0.51 -11.36 -9.71
CA LEU A 24 -0.44 -11.63 -8.27
C LEU A 24 -1.71 -11.17 -7.56
N VAL A 25 -2.12 -9.92 -7.80
CA VAL A 25 -3.32 -9.37 -7.17
C VAL A 25 -4.55 -9.82 -7.95
N LYS A 26 -5.47 -10.49 -7.27
CA LYS A 26 -6.72 -10.96 -7.87
C LYS A 26 -7.92 -10.17 -7.39
N ASN A 27 -7.89 -9.68 -6.16
CA ASN A 27 -8.98 -8.90 -5.59
C ASN A 27 -8.41 -7.76 -4.79
N SER A 28 -9.12 -6.64 -4.78
CA SER A 28 -8.77 -5.48 -3.97
C SER A 28 -10.00 -5.05 -3.19
N TYR A 29 -9.79 -4.60 -1.96
CA TYR A 29 -10.86 -4.11 -1.10
C TYR A 29 -10.48 -2.71 -0.62
N GLN A 30 -11.37 -1.75 -0.87
CA GLN A 30 -11.16 -0.38 -0.39
C GLN A 30 -11.75 -0.25 1.01
N CYS A 31 -10.92 0.14 1.97
CA CYS A 31 -11.38 0.41 3.32
C CYS A 31 -12.30 1.62 3.32
N ASP A 32 -13.23 1.65 4.28
CA ASP A 32 -14.16 2.78 4.42
C ASP A 32 -13.36 4.05 4.72
N ILE A 33 -13.42 5.01 3.81
CA ILE A 33 -12.66 6.26 3.90
C ILE A 33 -12.99 7.02 5.19
N ASN A 34 -14.26 7.00 5.59
CA ASN A 34 -14.68 7.71 6.81
C ASN A 34 -14.12 7.09 8.08
N GLU A 35 -13.90 5.77 8.05
CA GLU A 35 -13.39 5.06 9.23
C GLU A 35 -11.88 5.21 9.39
N VAL A 36 -11.13 5.18 8.27
CA VAL A 36 -9.67 5.19 8.33
C VAL A 36 -9.05 6.55 8.06
N GLY A 37 -9.85 7.53 7.65
CA GLY A 37 -9.38 8.90 7.44
C GLY A 37 -8.68 9.14 6.12
N GLY A 38 -8.76 8.22 5.17
CA GLY A 38 -8.17 8.37 3.86
C GLY A 38 -8.37 7.12 3.02
N MET A 39 -7.70 7.05 1.88
CA MET A 39 -7.89 5.94 0.96
C MET A 39 -6.85 4.86 1.21
N ILE A 40 -7.30 3.70 1.67
CA ILE A 40 -6.48 2.51 1.89
C ILE A 40 -7.12 1.35 1.14
N ASN A 41 -6.35 0.70 0.27
CA ASN A 41 -6.80 -0.47 -0.48
C ASN A 41 -5.97 -1.68 -0.06
N LEU A 42 -6.66 -2.79 0.20
CA LEU A 42 -6.04 -4.06 0.57
C LEU A 42 -6.06 -4.96 -0.67
N ASP A 43 -4.89 -5.49 -1.04
CA ASP A 43 -4.75 -6.35 -2.20
C ASP A 43 -4.55 -7.80 -1.78
N PHE A 44 -5.32 -8.69 -2.41
CA PHE A 44 -5.32 -10.12 -2.09
C PHE A 44 -4.97 -10.96 -3.31
N ASP A 45 -4.29 -12.08 -3.09
CA ASP A 45 -4.00 -13.04 -4.16
C ASP A 45 -5.17 -13.99 -4.40
N ALA A 46 -4.98 -14.93 -5.33
CA ALA A 46 -6.02 -15.89 -5.70
C ALA A 46 -6.44 -16.79 -4.53
N GLY A 47 -5.55 -16.98 -3.57
CA GLY A 47 -5.85 -17.80 -2.38
C GLY A 47 -6.47 -17.02 -1.25
N GLY A 48 -6.75 -15.73 -1.45
CA GLY A 48 -7.34 -14.88 -0.42
C GLY A 48 -6.34 -14.36 0.60
N LYS A 49 -5.03 -14.45 0.33
CA LYS A 49 -4.02 -13.92 1.23
C LYS A 49 -3.76 -12.46 0.93
N LEU A 50 -3.55 -11.66 1.97
CA LEU A 50 -3.18 -10.26 1.81
C LEU A 50 -1.74 -10.18 1.29
N VAL A 51 -1.54 -9.51 0.15
CA VAL A 51 -0.23 -9.39 -0.47
C VAL A 51 0.26 -7.96 -0.56
N GLY A 52 -0.63 -6.98 -0.46
CA GLY A 52 -0.22 -5.59 -0.53
C GLY A 52 -1.22 -4.64 0.06
N ILE A 53 -0.75 -3.44 0.39
CA ILE A 53 -1.56 -2.37 0.96
C ILE A 53 -1.20 -1.08 0.23
N GLU A 54 -2.17 -0.47 -0.44
CA GLU A 54 -2.00 0.83 -1.09
C GLU A 54 -2.57 1.92 -0.19
N VAL A 55 -1.78 2.99 0.02
CA VAL A 55 -2.20 4.10 0.87
C VAL A 55 -2.04 5.40 0.10
N LEU A 56 -3.14 6.10 -0.15
CA LEU A 56 -3.13 7.43 -0.74
C LEU A 56 -3.28 8.46 0.38
N GLY A 57 -2.54 9.57 0.28
CA GLY A 57 -2.43 10.49 1.40
C GLY A 57 -1.51 9.91 2.48
N ALA A 58 -0.47 9.23 2.07
CA ALA A 58 0.37 8.43 2.95
C ALA A 58 0.98 9.22 4.10
N SER A 59 1.33 10.49 3.88
CA SER A 59 1.94 11.33 4.92
C SER A 59 1.00 11.57 6.10
N HIS A 60 -0.31 11.44 5.90
CA HIS A 60 -1.30 11.60 6.96
C HIS A 60 -1.66 10.29 7.64
N LEU A 61 -1.49 9.17 6.95
CA LEU A 61 -2.01 7.89 7.42
C LEU A 61 -0.94 6.95 7.95
N LEU A 62 0.30 7.10 7.50
CA LEU A 62 1.39 6.19 7.88
C LEU A 62 2.38 6.90 8.80
N PRO A 63 3.02 6.13 9.70
CA PRO A 63 4.06 6.70 10.55
C PRO A 63 5.20 7.27 9.72
N LYS A 64 5.74 8.41 10.16
CA LYS A 64 6.85 9.06 9.47
C LYS A 64 8.05 8.13 9.31
N GLU A 65 8.33 7.33 10.33
CA GLU A 65 9.47 6.42 10.33
C GLU A 65 9.35 5.38 9.20
N LEU A 66 8.15 4.92 8.93
CA LEU A 66 7.92 3.97 7.83
C LEU A 66 8.22 4.61 6.48
N LEU A 67 7.75 5.85 6.29
CA LEU A 67 7.98 6.59 5.04
C LEU A 67 9.45 6.97 4.87
N ASP A 68 10.14 7.30 5.97
CA ASP A 68 11.57 7.64 5.93
C ASP A 68 12.41 6.46 5.46
N GLN A 69 11.98 5.23 5.72
CA GLN A 69 12.69 4.02 5.34
C GLN A 69 12.23 3.44 4.01
N ALA A 70 11.18 4.01 3.42
CA ALA A 70 10.63 3.51 2.18
C ALA A 70 11.55 3.80 1.00
N GLU A 71 11.46 2.96 -0.04
CA GLU A 71 12.11 3.25 -1.31
C GLU A 71 11.35 4.37 -2.01
N ILE A 72 12.03 5.45 -2.35
CA ILE A 72 11.40 6.59 -3.01
C ILE A 72 11.32 6.32 -4.50
N ILE A 73 10.12 6.40 -5.09
CA ILE A 73 9.89 6.13 -6.51
C ILE A 73 9.30 7.32 -7.27
N GLY A 74 9.06 8.42 -6.61
CA GLY A 74 8.54 9.61 -7.28
C GLY A 74 8.86 10.91 -6.57
#